data_357e8199c6c2e1dfbcc70858d35561ba
#
_entry.id   357e8199c6c2e1dfbcc70858d35561ba
#
_cell.length_a   1.000
_cell.length_b   1.000
_cell.length_c   1.000
_cell.angle_alpha   90.00
_cell.angle_beta   90.00
_cell.angle_gamma   90.00
#
_symmetry.space_group_name_H-M   'P 1'
#
loop_
_entity.id
_entity.type
_entity.pdbx_description
1 polymer ?
#
loop_
_entity_poly.entity_id
_entity_poly.type
_entity_poly.pdbx_seq_one_letter_code
_entity_poly.pdbx_strand_id
1 'polypeptide(L)'
;MPVPFDSQKIYYRTPFGAVEEGTTIHLRILLPRDLHTQRADLAVKYDYDYNWEYFGFFWCGTFDDATEIWEADFTPNKIGLYWYGFKLQTKYGLRYIVPSDPYNISTIETSPGRSWQLTCYKKGFTTPKWPVGGVMYQILPDRFNFSGEEKNLTRTDFQRNTDWYALPQWWPNENGEITNSDFFMGDLKGITQKLDYLEELGVSCIYLNPISEAYSNHRYDTGDYSKVDPILGTNEDFINLCAEAKKRGIHVINDGVYSHTGSDSKYFNRNGRYGENTGAYRDQNSPYYSWYKFNNWPNDYHSWWGFYTLPEVNETDPKFNEYINGKDGIVRTYMRYGNSGWRLDVADELPDEFMENLRKAVKEEDPEGFIVGEVWEDASNKESYGARRKFLLGEELDSVMNYVFRNAILDFCRGADAKYVMNQIMSVIENYPRPVLRVLMNSLSTHDTERALTVIAGEPLNGRDRQWQANQKLSYDQRKRGTALLKLAVGMQYTLPGFPCVYYGDEAGLEGYRDPFNRCCYPWGREAVSYTHLTLPTILLV
;
A
#
# COMPACT_ATOMS: atom_id res chain seq x y z
N MET A 1 -13.99 1.38 38.64
CA MET A 1 -13.52 2.77 38.41
C MET A 1 -13.44 2.97 36.91
N PRO A 2 -13.79 4.14 36.40
CA PRO A 2 -13.58 4.47 34.99
C PRO A 2 -12.06 4.44 34.68
N VAL A 3 -11.70 4.17 33.41
CA VAL A 3 -10.30 4.23 33.00
C VAL A 3 -9.81 5.68 33.05
N PRO A 4 -8.54 5.93 33.42
CA PRO A 4 -8.01 7.28 33.51
C PRO A 4 -8.05 8.05 32.20
N PHE A 5 -7.78 7.37 31.07
CA PHE A 5 -7.81 7.95 29.73
C PHE A 5 -8.02 6.85 28.68
N ASP A 6 -8.74 7.17 27.60
CA ASP A 6 -8.95 6.29 26.46
C ASP A 6 -8.94 7.17 25.18
N SER A 7 -7.84 7.11 24.42
CA SER A 7 -7.61 7.95 23.23
C SER A 7 -8.62 7.70 22.12
N GLN A 8 -9.29 6.52 22.13
CA GLN A 8 -10.26 6.10 21.14
C GLN A 8 -11.68 6.56 21.43
N LYS A 9 -11.91 7.22 22.57
CA LYS A 9 -13.23 7.74 22.95
C LYS A 9 -13.27 9.26 22.93
N ILE A 10 -14.23 9.82 22.21
CA ILE A 10 -14.45 11.28 22.10
C ILE A 10 -14.70 11.95 23.45
N TYR A 11 -15.12 11.19 24.47
CA TYR A 11 -15.27 11.71 25.83
C TYR A 11 -13.94 12.16 26.44
N TYR A 12 -12.85 11.47 26.09
CA TYR A 12 -11.50 11.76 26.62
C TYR A 12 -10.66 12.64 25.69
N ARG A 13 -10.96 12.58 24.38
CA ARG A 13 -10.20 13.31 23.36
C ARG A 13 -11.08 13.76 22.21
N THR A 14 -11.19 15.07 21.99
CA THR A 14 -11.98 15.67 20.92
C THR A 14 -11.16 16.76 20.21
N PRO A 15 -11.02 16.73 18.85
CA PRO A 15 -11.52 15.69 17.95
C PRO A 15 -10.75 14.37 18.09
N PHE A 16 -11.41 13.28 17.69
CA PHE A 16 -10.79 11.96 17.61
C PHE A 16 -9.86 11.87 16.38
N GLY A 17 -8.74 11.15 16.54
CA GLY A 17 -7.85 10.79 15.43
C GLY A 17 -6.79 11.83 15.09
N ALA A 18 -6.20 11.71 13.90
CA ALA A 18 -5.28 12.70 13.35
C ALA A 18 -5.98 14.04 13.12
N VAL A 19 -5.23 15.14 13.24
CA VAL A 19 -5.78 16.51 13.16
C VAL A 19 -5.03 17.36 12.15
N GLU A 20 -5.72 18.35 11.61
CA GLU A 20 -5.06 19.39 10.81
C GLU A 20 -4.22 20.31 11.71
N GLU A 21 -3.13 20.82 11.17
CA GLU A 21 -2.32 21.87 11.76
C GLU A 21 -3.19 23.03 12.25
N GLY A 22 -2.97 23.45 13.50
CA GLY A 22 -3.71 24.53 14.15
C GLY A 22 -5.08 24.12 14.73
N THR A 23 -5.42 22.83 14.72
CA THR A 23 -6.64 22.34 15.36
C THR A 23 -6.44 22.16 16.86
N THR A 24 -7.28 22.79 17.68
CA THR A 24 -7.26 22.59 19.13
C THR A 24 -7.87 21.24 19.49
N ILE A 25 -7.16 20.47 20.31
CA ILE A 25 -7.58 19.19 20.85
C ILE A 25 -7.91 19.38 22.32
N HIS A 26 -9.14 19.04 22.68
CA HIS A 26 -9.59 18.99 24.08
C HIS A 26 -9.33 17.59 24.66
N LEU A 27 -8.62 17.53 25.77
CA LEU A 27 -8.23 16.32 26.48
C LEU A 27 -8.85 16.29 27.87
N ARG A 28 -9.42 15.13 28.23
CA ARG A 28 -10.01 14.88 29.55
C ARG A 28 -9.37 13.66 30.17
N ILE A 29 -9.02 13.73 31.44
CA ILE A 29 -8.56 12.59 32.24
C ILE A 29 -9.45 12.44 33.47
N LEU A 30 -9.64 11.17 33.88
CA LEU A 30 -10.40 10.80 35.07
C LEU A 30 -9.45 10.26 36.13
N LEU A 31 -9.38 10.90 37.26
CA LEU A 31 -8.42 10.59 38.33
C LEU A 31 -9.13 10.13 39.59
N PRO A 32 -8.69 9.03 40.23
CA PRO A 32 -9.16 8.65 41.56
C PRO A 32 -8.90 9.77 42.59
N ARG A 33 -9.91 10.14 43.37
CA ARG A 33 -9.80 11.21 44.39
C ARG A 33 -8.86 10.84 45.51
N ASP A 34 -8.66 9.58 45.80
CA ASP A 34 -7.72 9.09 46.83
C ASP A 34 -6.26 9.31 46.48
N LEU A 35 -5.94 9.57 45.20
CA LEU A 35 -4.61 10.00 44.78
C LEU A 35 -4.24 11.42 45.31
N HIS A 36 -5.25 12.21 45.68
CA HIS A 36 -5.07 13.61 46.06
C HIS A 36 -4.15 14.34 45.08
N THR A 37 -4.54 14.35 43.82
CA THR A 37 -3.77 15.00 42.75
C THR A 37 -3.71 16.50 42.98
N GLN A 38 -2.49 17.02 43.03
CA GLN A 38 -2.23 18.45 43.23
C GLN A 38 -2.02 19.18 41.91
N ARG A 39 -1.46 18.50 40.93
CA ARG A 39 -1.20 19.01 39.58
C ARG A 39 -1.23 17.83 38.58
N ALA A 40 -1.84 18.06 37.42
CA ALA A 40 -1.78 17.19 36.27
C ALA A 40 -1.26 17.98 35.07
N ASP A 41 -0.34 17.40 34.32
CA ASP A 41 0.25 18.00 33.12
C ASP A 41 0.12 17.05 31.95
N LEU A 42 -0.28 17.57 30.80
CA LEU A 42 -0.09 16.95 29.50
C LEU A 42 1.39 17.12 29.12
N ALA A 43 2.10 16.03 28.96
CA ALA A 43 3.46 16.00 28.43
C ALA A 43 3.39 15.74 26.94
N VAL A 44 3.93 16.62 26.11
CA VAL A 44 3.95 16.50 24.65
C VAL A 44 5.38 16.61 24.16
N LYS A 45 5.71 15.83 23.16
CA LYS A 45 6.99 15.87 22.45
C LYS A 45 6.76 15.77 20.95
N TYR A 46 7.34 16.68 20.16
CA TYR A 46 7.33 16.58 18.71
C TYR A 46 8.40 15.57 18.28
N ASP A 47 7.98 14.51 17.60
CA ASP A 47 8.75 13.39 17.04
C ASP A 47 10.13 13.15 17.73
N TYR A 48 11.24 13.50 17.07
CA TYR A 48 12.61 13.30 17.58
C TYR A 48 13.12 14.39 18.53
N ASP A 49 12.31 15.38 18.88
CA ASP A 49 12.73 16.39 19.86
C ASP A 49 13.13 15.71 21.19
N TYR A 50 14.21 16.22 21.81
CA TYR A 50 14.67 15.66 23.09
C TYR A 50 13.81 16.11 24.25
N ASN A 51 13.23 17.29 24.18
CA ASN A 51 12.54 17.93 25.29
C ASN A 51 11.02 17.69 25.21
N TRP A 52 10.46 17.44 26.40
CA TRP A 52 9.02 17.42 26.60
C TRP A 52 8.52 18.80 26.95
N GLU A 53 7.45 19.23 26.33
CA GLU A 53 6.68 20.40 26.71
C GLU A 53 5.55 19.97 27.63
N TYR A 54 5.17 20.85 28.60
CA TYR A 54 4.16 20.53 29.60
C TYR A 54 3.05 21.55 29.58
N PHE A 55 1.80 21.09 29.48
CA PHE A 55 0.59 21.90 29.48
C PHE A 55 -0.26 21.50 30.69
N GLY A 56 -0.60 22.43 31.57
CA GLY A 56 -1.35 22.15 32.80
C GLY A 56 -2.80 21.78 32.52
N PHE A 57 -3.28 20.76 33.20
CA PHE A 57 -4.70 20.45 33.32
C PHE A 57 -5.35 21.31 34.40
N PHE A 58 -6.64 21.61 34.18
CA PHE A 58 -7.49 22.30 35.16
C PHE A 58 -8.47 21.28 35.74
N TRP A 59 -8.71 21.35 37.04
CA TRP A 59 -9.75 20.59 37.71
C TRP A 59 -11.12 21.12 37.30
N CYS A 60 -12.02 20.24 36.82
CA CYS A 60 -13.31 20.63 36.27
C CYS A 60 -14.49 20.03 37.04
N GLY A 61 -14.23 19.43 38.20
CA GLY A 61 -15.28 18.84 39.02
C GLY A 61 -15.11 17.35 39.28
N THR A 62 -16.20 16.69 39.62
CA THR A 62 -16.22 15.24 39.91
C THR A 62 -17.06 14.50 38.86
N PHE A 63 -16.58 13.34 38.47
CA PHE A 63 -17.33 12.39 37.64
C PHE A 63 -18.34 11.58 38.49
N ASP A 64 -17.87 11.16 39.67
CA ASP A 64 -18.63 10.50 40.73
C ASP A 64 -17.99 10.81 42.10
N ASP A 65 -18.48 10.17 43.17
CA ASP A 65 -17.96 10.40 44.53
C ASP A 65 -16.49 10.02 44.68
N ALA A 66 -15.95 9.15 43.85
CA ALA A 66 -14.61 8.61 43.91
C ALA A 66 -13.65 9.14 42.83
N THR A 67 -14.13 9.88 41.81
CA THR A 67 -13.40 10.22 40.59
C THR A 67 -13.50 11.73 40.28
N GLU A 68 -12.38 12.33 39.97
CA GLU A 68 -12.24 13.74 39.54
C GLU A 68 -12.08 13.83 38.02
N ILE A 69 -12.56 14.96 37.46
CA ILE A 69 -12.40 15.34 36.05
C ILE A 69 -11.36 16.44 35.95
N TRP A 70 -10.37 16.23 35.10
CA TRP A 70 -9.35 17.22 34.74
C TRP A 70 -9.32 17.39 33.23
N GLU A 71 -9.19 18.65 32.75
CA GLU A 71 -9.24 18.99 31.31
C GLU A 71 -8.10 19.90 30.90
N ALA A 72 -7.62 19.75 29.67
CA ALA A 72 -6.65 20.62 29.04
C ALA A 72 -6.86 20.70 27.54
N ASP A 73 -6.44 21.81 26.95
CA ASP A 73 -6.40 22.01 25.50
C ASP A 73 -4.96 22.01 25.01
N PHE A 74 -4.76 21.43 23.82
CA PHE A 74 -3.49 21.43 23.10
C PHE A 74 -3.71 21.71 21.63
N THR A 75 -2.87 22.56 21.01
CA THR A 75 -2.95 22.90 19.59
C THR A 75 -1.60 22.64 18.92
N PRO A 76 -1.48 21.54 18.12
CA PRO A 76 -0.27 21.29 17.35
C PRO A 76 -0.14 22.30 16.20
N ASN A 77 1.03 22.94 16.08
CA ASN A 77 1.33 23.99 15.10
C ASN A 77 2.44 23.60 14.10
N LYS A 78 2.85 22.34 14.10
CA LYS A 78 3.81 21.78 13.14
C LYS A 78 3.24 20.50 12.54
N ILE A 79 3.39 20.34 11.23
CA ILE A 79 3.04 19.10 10.53
C ILE A 79 4.04 18.02 10.96
N GLY A 80 3.54 16.83 11.31
CA GLY A 80 4.36 15.71 11.74
C GLY A 80 3.75 14.91 12.88
N LEU A 81 4.57 14.15 13.58
CA LEU A 81 4.13 13.35 14.71
C LEU A 81 4.40 14.05 16.03
N TYR A 82 3.47 13.90 16.95
CA TYR A 82 3.62 14.22 18.35
C TYR A 82 3.42 12.97 19.19
N TRP A 83 4.18 12.86 20.25
CA TRP A 83 4.03 11.86 21.27
C TRP A 83 3.54 12.51 22.55
N TYR A 84 2.49 11.98 23.17
CA TYR A 84 1.95 12.57 24.37
C TYR A 84 1.65 11.56 25.46
N GLY A 85 1.63 12.03 26.70
CA GLY A 85 1.29 11.28 27.90
C GLY A 85 0.93 12.23 29.03
N PHE A 86 0.69 11.71 30.22
CA PHE A 86 0.24 12.52 31.33
C PHE A 86 1.11 12.30 32.56
N LYS A 87 1.45 13.39 33.22
CA LYS A 87 2.26 13.41 34.43
C LYS A 87 1.45 14.04 35.58
N LEU A 88 1.38 13.32 36.70
CA LEU A 88 0.58 13.71 37.86
C LEU A 88 1.50 13.94 39.06
N GLN A 89 1.31 15.07 39.75
CA GLN A 89 1.87 15.30 41.07
C GLN A 89 0.78 14.95 42.08
N THR A 90 0.97 13.88 42.86
CA THR A 90 0.00 13.36 43.82
C THR A 90 0.55 13.45 45.25
N LYS A 91 -0.29 13.21 46.26
CA LYS A 91 0.15 13.06 47.66
C LYS A 91 1.19 11.95 47.82
N TYR A 92 1.16 10.94 46.93
CA TYR A 92 2.06 9.77 46.98
C TYR A 92 3.27 9.91 46.03
N GLY A 93 3.60 11.15 45.59
CA GLY A 93 4.66 11.44 44.66
C GLY A 93 4.20 11.44 43.19
N LEU A 94 5.16 11.37 42.28
CA LEU A 94 4.88 11.38 40.84
C LEU A 94 4.15 10.11 40.39
N ARG A 95 3.19 10.31 39.48
CA ARG A 95 2.48 9.24 38.77
C ARG A 95 2.38 9.61 37.30
N TYR A 96 2.14 8.63 36.47
CA TYR A 96 2.01 8.77 35.03
C TYR A 96 0.80 7.98 34.55
N ILE A 97 -0.01 8.58 33.67
CA ILE A 97 -1.00 7.81 32.93
C ILE A 97 -0.30 7.34 31.65
N VAL A 98 -0.31 6.05 31.41
CA VAL A 98 0.38 5.40 30.28
C VAL A 98 -0.54 4.39 29.59
N PRO A 99 -0.39 4.12 28.27
CA PRO A 99 -1.12 3.04 27.60
C PRO A 99 -0.72 1.70 28.22
N SER A 100 -1.71 0.86 28.53
CA SER A 100 -1.46 -0.54 28.90
C SER A 100 -1.39 -1.41 27.66
N ASP A 101 -0.45 -2.34 27.63
CA ASP A 101 -0.40 -3.34 26.56
C ASP A 101 -1.51 -4.40 26.72
N PRO A 102 -2.12 -4.85 25.58
CA PRO A 102 -1.95 -4.38 24.19
C PRO A 102 -2.98 -3.33 23.73
N TYR A 103 -3.80 -2.77 24.59
CA TYR A 103 -5.09 -2.17 24.22
C TYR A 103 -5.19 -0.64 24.38
N ASN A 104 -4.15 0.14 24.34
CA ASN A 104 -4.19 1.60 24.48
C ASN A 104 -5.08 2.18 25.62
N ILE A 105 -5.76 1.32 26.39
CA ILE A 105 -6.48 1.68 27.62
C ILE A 105 -5.40 2.07 28.64
N SER A 106 -5.63 3.16 29.37
CA SER A 106 -4.61 3.65 30.27
C SER A 106 -4.62 3.00 31.65
N THR A 107 -3.44 2.97 32.26
CA THR A 107 -3.21 2.71 33.70
C THR A 107 -2.45 3.87 34.33
N ILE A 108 -2.45 3.93 35.68
CA ILE A 108 -1.68 4.90 36.44
C ILE A 108 -0.47 4.18 37.02
N GLU A 109 0.73 4.61 36.62
CA GLU A 109 2.01 3.98 36.97
C GLU A 109 2.92 4.93 37.77
N THR A 110 3.94 4.33 38.42
CA THR A 110 4.95 5.10 39.19
C THR A 110 6.10 5.61 38.32
N SER A 111 6.23 5.10 37.11
CA SER A 111 7.26 5.47 36.12
C SER A 111 6.63 5.81 34.77
N PRO A 112 7.28 6.65 33.93
CA PRO A 112 6.83 6.89 32.58
C PRO A 112 6.88 5.60 31.77
N GLY A 113 5.89 5.43 30.86
CA GLY A 113 5.79 4.28 29.94
C GLY A 113 5.73 4.75 28.50
N ARG A 114 5.03 3.94 27.66
CA ARG A 114 4.76 4.34 26.26
C ARG A 114 3.91 5.61 26.22
N SER A 115 4.01 6.33 25.11
CA SER A 115 3.21 7.51 24.81
C SER A 115 2.16 7.18 23.75
N TRP A 116 1.09 7.95 23.69
CA TRP A 116 0.16 7.95 22.57
C TRP A 116 0.74 8.76 21.40
N GLN A 117 0.39 8.35 20.19
CA GLN A 117 0.69 9.09 18.97
C GLN A 117 -0.42 10.10 18.68
N LEU A 118 -0.01 11.26 18.16
CA LEU A 118 -0.87 12.25 17.55
C LEU A 118 -0.27 12.64 16.20
N THR A 119 -0.98 12.37 15.11
CA THR A 119 -0.59 12.79 13.77
C THR A 119 -1.20 14.17 13.48
N CYS A 120 -0.34 15.13 13.13
CA CYS A 120 -0.73 16.46 12.68
C CYS A 120 -0.40 16.60 11.19
N TYR A 121 -1.40 16.83 10.34
CA TYR A 121 -1.24 16.90 8.90
C TYR A 121 -1.55 18.31 8.35
N LYS A 122 -1.16 18.54 7.11
CA LYS A 122 -1.27 19.83 6.43
C LYS A 122 -2.71 20.32 6.39
N LYS A 123 -2.91 21.56 6.79
CA LYS A 123 -4.21 22.22 6.75
C LYS A 123 -4.78 22.28 5.33
N GLY A 124 -6.03 21.86 5.17
CA GLY A 124 -6.70 21.81 3.88
C GLY A 124 -6.26 20.64 2.98
N PHE A 125 -5.53 19.66 3.51
CA PHE A 125 -5.19 18.44 2.77
C PHE A 125 -6.46 17.68 2.35
N THR A 126 -6.56 17.38 1.07
CA THR A 126 -7.65 16.60 0.49
C THR A 126 -7.11 15.49 -0.40
N THR A 127 -7.85 14.43 -0.53
CA THR A 127 -7.60 13.32 -1.45
C THR A 127 -8.65 13.32 -2.57
N PRO A 128 -8.41 12.66 -3.71
CA PRO A 128 -9.38 12.51 -4.78
C PRO A 128 -10.72 11.98 -4.27
N LYS A 129 -11.81 12.43 -4.91
CA LYS A 129 -13.18 12.09 -4.47
C LYS A 129 -13.70 10.81 -5.12
N TRP A 130 -13.26 10.50 -6.33
CA TRP A 130 -13.76 9.38 -7.11
C TRP A 130 -13.48 7.99 -6.48
N PRO A 131 -12.42 7.76 -5.66
CA PRO A 131 -12.24 6.47 -4.98
C PRO A 131 -13.26 6.21 -3.87
N VAL A 132 -13.87 7.28 -3.32
CA VAL A 132 -14.76 7.16 -2.16
C VAL A 132 -16.04 6.41 -2.53
N GLY A 133 -16.25 5.25 -1.90
CA GLY A 133 -17.40 4.38 -2.17
C GLY A 133 -17.26 3.54 -3.46
N GLY A 134 -16.09 3.61 -4.11
CA GLY A 134 -15.76 2.78 -5.25
C GLY A 134 -15.09 1.46 -4.88
N VAL A 135 -14.66 0.73 -5.90
CA VAL A 135 -13.90 -0.52 -5.80
C VAL A 135 -12.75 -0.52 -6.79
N MET A 136 -11.57 -0.81 -6.30
CA MET A 136 -10.39 -1.04 -7.12
C MET A 136 -10.27 -2.52 -7.49
N TYR A 137 -9.76 -2.80 -8.69
CA TYR A 137 -9.48 -4.14 -9.17
C TYR A 137 -8.05 -4.21 -9.71
N GLN A 138 -7.19 -4.96 -9.01
CA GLN A 138 -5.79 -5.12 -9.38
C GLN A 138 -5.63 -6.20 -10.44
N ILE A 139 -4.96 -5.89 -11.55
CA ILE A 139 -4.72 -6.79 -12.67
C ILE A 139 -3.23 -6.99 -12.90
N LEU A 140 -2.79 -8.24 -12.95
CA LEU A 140 -1.51 -8.63 -13.56
C LEU A 140 -1.78 -8.90 -15.06
N PRO A 141 -1.38 -8.00 -15.99
CA PRO A 141 -1.90 -8.01 -17.36
C PRO A 141 -1.67 -9.31 -18.13
N ASP A 142 -0.49 -9.92 -17.98
CA ASP A 142 -0.13 -11.19 -18.63
C ASP A 142 -1.06 -12.35 -18.24
N ARG A 143 -1.77 -12.25 -17.12
CA ARG A 143 -2.51 -13.36 -16.48
C ARG A 143 -4.03 -13.13 -16.44
N PHE A 144 -4.53 -12.01 -16.96
CA PHE A 144 -5.94 -11.68 -16.84
C PHE A 144 -6.77 -12.15 -18.03
N ASN A 145 -6.47 -11.68 -19.25
CA ASN A 145 -7.15 -12.12 -20.47
C ASN A 145 -6.27 -11.90 -21.71
N PHE A 146 -6.22 -12.89 -22.58
CA PHE A 146 -5.58 -12.80 -23.88
C PHE A 146 -6.61 -12.37 -24.94
N SER A 147 -6.30 -11.34 -25.73
CA SER A 147 -7.22 -10.81 -26.75
C SER A 147 -7.47 -11.77 -27.93
N GLY A 148 -6.62 -12.77 -28.12
CA GLY A 148 -6.60 -13.64 -29.30
C GLY A 148 -5.78 -13.07 -30.46
N GLU A 149 -5.22 -11.87 -30.33
CA GLU A 149 -4.38 -11.27 -31.37
C GLU A 149 -2.92 -11.70 -31.25
N GLU A 150 -2.40 -12.30 -32.32
CA GLU A 150 -0.97 -12.62 -32.40
C GLU A 150 -0.15 -11.34 -32.61
N LYS A 151 0.95 -11.22 -31.86
CA LYS A 151 1.84 -10.07 -31.90
C LYS A 151 3.13 -10.39 -32.64
N ASN A 152 3.58 -9.46 -33.46
CA ASN A 152 4.87 -9.57 -34.14
C ASN A 152 5.99 -9.14 -33.19
N LEU A 153 6.45 -10.08 -32.35
CA LEU A 153 7.49 -9.86 -31.37
C LEU A 153 8.87 -10.08 -31.99
N THR A 154 9.77 -9.15 -31.77
CA THR A 154 11.17 -9.28 -32.20
C THR A 154 12.06 -9.99 -31.18
N ARG A 155 11.62 -10.05 -29.92
CA ARG A 155 12.34 -10.76 -28.86
C ARG A 155 12.07 -12.27 -28.94
N THR A 156 13.10 -13.05 -28.62
CA THR A 156 13.04 -14.53 -28.64
C THR A 156 13.44 -15.14 -27.28
N ASP A 157 13.73 -14.31 -26.31
CA ASP A 157 14.25 -14.67 -24.99
C ASP A 157 13.14 -14.90 -23.94
N PHE A 158 12.02 -15.46 -24.36
CA PHE A 158 10.91 -15.79 -23.47
C PHE A 158 10.25 -17.12 -23.87
N GLN A 159 9.51 -17.70 -22.94
CA GLN A 159 8.71 -18.92 -23.15
C GLN A 159 7.23 -18.56 -23.19
N ARG A 160 6.57 -18.83 -24.30
CA ARG A 160 5.11 -18.73 -24.38
C ARG A 160 4.47 -19.97 -23.77
N ASN A 161 3.69 -19.80 -22.73
CA ASN A 161 2.84 -20.86 -22.22
C ASN A 161 1.55 -20.91 -23.05
N THR A 162 1.27 -22.04 -23.67
CA THR A 162 0.08 -22.25 -24.52
C THR A 162 -1.11 -22.80 -23.77
N ASP A 163 -0.91 -23.32 -22.57
CA ASP A 163 -1.99 -23.73 -21.67
C ASP A 163 -2.30 -22.62 -20.67
N TRP A 164 -3.39 -21.87 -20.89
CA TRP A 164 -3.85 -20.78 -20.05
C TRP A 164 -4.09 -21.19 -18.58
N TYR A 165 -4.36 -22.47 -18.33
CA TYR A 165 -4.67 -22.97 -16.99
C TYR A 165 -3.52 -23.72 -16.32
N ALA A 166 -2.36 -23.75 -16.96
CA ALA A 166 -1.14 -24.31 -16.36
C ALA A 166 -0.66 -23.47 -15.18
N LEU A 167 0.10 -24.09 -14.29
CA LEU A 167 0.85 -23.35 -13.28
C LEU A 167 1.96 -22.54 -13.94
N PRO A 168 2.24 -21.32 -13.46
CA PRO A 168 3.43 -20.57 -13.83
C PRO A 168 4.70 -21.37 -13.55
N GLN A 169 5.78 -21.10 -14.28
CA GLN A 169 7.06 -21.74 -14.04
C GLN A 169 7.57 -21.44 -12.63
N TRP A 170 7.70 -22.46 -11.79
CA TRP A 170 8.12 -22.36 -10.40
C TRP A 170 9.47 -23.05 -10.13
N TRP A 171 9.97 -23.86 -11.09
CA TRP A 171 11.24 -24.55 -11.00
C TRP A 171 12.37 -23.73 -11.64
N PRO A 172 13.59 -23.80 -11.10
CA PRO A 172 14.73 -23.09 -11.65
C PRO A 172 15.17 -23.68 -13.01
N ASN A 173 15.88 -22.87 -13.79
CA ASN A 173 16.59 -23.31 -14.99
C ASN A 173 17.80 -24.21 -14.64
N GLU A 174 18.57 -24.64 -15.66
CA GLU A 174 19.75 -25.49 -15.49
C GLU A 174 20.86 -24.83 -14.63
N ASN A 175 20.86 -23.50 -14.50
CA ASN A 175 21.78 -22.73 -13.67
C ASN A 175 21.27 -22.52 -12.23
N GLY A 176 20.10 -23.04 -11.89
CA GLY A 176 19.47 -22.83 -10.59
C GLY A 176 18.75 -21.50 -10.44
N GLU A 177 18.47 -20.76 -11.53
CA GLU A 177 17.85 -19.44 -11.52
C GLU A 177 16.37 -19.51 -11.88
N ILE A 178 15.56 -18.67 -11.25
CA ILE A 178 14.17 -18.39 -11.65
C ILE A 178 14.21 -17.18 -12.59
N THR A 179 13.87 -17.39 -13.86
CA THR A 179 14.03 -16.37 -14.90
C THR A 179 12.82 -15.46 -15.07
N ASN A 180 11.64 -15.84 -14.55
CA ASN A 180 10.37 -15.13 -14.76
C ASN A 180 10.11 -14.82 -16.25
N SER A 181 10.48 -15.74 -17.14
CA SER A 181 10.42 -15.59 -18.60
C SER A 181 9.29 -16.38 -19.25
N ASP A 182 8.38 -16.96 -18.46
CA ASP A 182 7.17 -17.64 -18.92
C ASP A 182 6.00 -16.66 -19.04
N PHE A 183 5.43 -16.54 -20.23
CA PHE A 183 4.35 -15.61 -20.53
C PHE A 183 3.10 -16.35 -20.99
N PHE A 184 1.93 -15.94 -20.50
CA PHE A 184 0.62 -16.45 -20.89
C PHE A 184 -0.05 -15.58 -21.95
N MET A 185 0.57 -14.46 -22.30
CA MET A 185 0.17 -13.56 -23.38
C MET A 185 -1.12 -12.76 -23.12
N GLY A 186 -1.57 -12.66 -21.86
CA GLY A 186 -2.60 -11.69 -21.52
C GLY A 186 -2.14 -10.27 -21.91
N ASP A 187 -3.07 -9.39 -22.29
CA ASP A 187 -2.72 -8.12 -22.91
C ASP A 187 -3.74 -7.00 -22.67
N LEU A 188 -3.40 -5.76 -23.02
CA LEU A 188 -4.24 -4.58 -22.80
C LEU A 188 -5.55 -4.64 -23.59
N LYS A 189 -5.54 -5.19 -24.81
CA LYS A 189 -6.76 -5.43 -25.59
C LYS A 189 -7.66 -6.48 -24.92
N GLY A 190 -7.05 -7.52 -24.36
CA GLY A 190 -7.76 -8.52 -23.58
C GLY A 190 -8.43 -7.92 -22.34
N ILE A 191 -7.76 -7.00 -21.64
CA ILE A 191 -8.37 -6.26 -20.53
C ILE A 191 -9.55 -5.40 -21.06
N THR A 192 -9.36 -4.70 -22.18
CA THR A 192 -10.41 -3.91 -22.83
C THR A 192 -11.65 -4.74 -23.17
N GLN A 193 -11.47 -5.97 -23.64
CA GLN A 193 -12.57 -6.91 -23.93
C GLN A 193 -13.35 -7.35 -22.68
N LYS A 194 -12.78 -7.18 -21.48
CA LYS A 194 -13.39 -7.58 -20.21
C LYS A 194 -13.90 -6.39 -19.38
N LEU A 195 -13.95 -5.20 -19.95
CA LEU A 195 -14.45 -4.01 -19.24
C LEU A 195 -15.93 -4.16 -18.84
N ASP A 196 -16.77 -4.79 -19.66
CA ASP A 196 -18.17 -5.02 -19.31
C ASP A 196 -18.30 -5.94 -18.07
N TYR A 197 -17.46 -6.97 -17.97
CA TYR A 197 -17.37 -7.81 -16.77
C TYR A 197 -16.96 -7.00 -15.52
N LEU A 198 -15.98 -6.11 -15.65
CA LEU A 198 -15.51 -5.27 -14.55
C LEU A 198 -16.58 -4.23 -14.15
N GLU A 199 -17.31 -3.67 -15.11
CA GLU A 199 -18.45 -2.79 -14.88
C GLU A 199 -19.56 -3.52 -14.10
N GLU A 200 -19.94 -4.74 -14.52
CA GLU A 200 -20.92 -5.59 -13.83
C GLU A 200 -20.50 -5.94 -12.39
N LEU A 201 -19.18 -6.10 -12.13
CA LEU A 201 -18.64 -6.24 -10.79
C LEU A 201 -18.71 -4.96 -9.96
N GLY A 202 -19.04 -3.80 -10.55
CA GLY A 202 -19.04 -2.50 -9.89
C GLY A 202 -17.65 -1.92 -9.66
N VAL A 203 -16.67 -2.34 -10.46
CA VAL A 203 -15.31 -1.78 -10.42
C VAL A 203 -15.33 -0.33 -10.88
N SER A 204 -14.73 0.56 -10.10
CA SER A 204 -14.56 1.97 -10.43
C SER A 204 -13.12 2.37 -10.73
N CYS A 205 -12.17 1.46 -10.47
CA CYS A 205 -10.75 1.67 -10.76
C CYS A 205 -10.04 0.35 -11.10
N ILE A 206 -9.28 0.34 -12.17
CA ILE A 206 -8.33 -0.72 -12.49
C ILE A 206 -6.94 -0.27 -12.05
N TYR A 207 -6.28 -1.07 -11.22
CA TYR A 207 -4.86 -0.93 -10.94
C TYR A 207 -4.09 -1.97 -11.77
N LEU A 208 -3.25 -1.50 -12.70
CA LEU A 208 -2.39 -2.35 -13.52
C LEU A 208 -1.03 -2.53 -12.86
N ASN A 209 -0.63 -3.79 -12.60
CA ASN A 209 0.78 -4.10 -12.37
C ASN A 209 1.62 -3.63 -13.56
N PRO A 210 2.97 -3.48 -13.44
CA PRO A 210 3.78 -2.78 -14.43
C PRO A 210 3.51 -3.18 -15.88
N ILE A 211 3.35 -2.17 -16.74
CA ILE A 211 3.07 -2.34 -18.18
C ILE A 211 4.20 -1.92 -19.08
N SER A 212 5.24 -1.25 -18.54
CA SER A 212 6.38 -0.78 -19.33
C SER A 212 7.20 -1.95 -19.89
N GLU A 213 7.86 -1.72 -21.02
CA GLU A 213 8.80 -2.69 -21.63
C GLU A 213 9.75 -3.22 -20.56
N ALA A 214 9.90 -4.55 -20.47
CA ALA A 214 10.75 -5.21 -19.50
C ALA A 214 11.19 -6.60 -19.99
N TYR A 215 12.13 -7.23 -19.28
CA TYR A 215 12.56 -8.60 -19.57
C TYR A 215 11.60 -9.63 -18.97
N SER A 216 11.24 -9.46 -17.70
CA SER A 216 10.43 -10.43 -16.93
C SER A 216 8.93 -10.31 -17.20
N ASN A 217 8.20 -11.38 -16.86
CA ASN A 217 6.74 -11.42 -16.95
C ASN A 217 6.04 -10.50 -15.93
N HIS A 218 6.71 -10.16 -14.81
CA HIS A 218 6.19 -9.24 -13.79
C HIS A 218 6.47 -7.77 -14.09
N ARG A 219 7.47 -7.47 -14.91
CA ARG A 219 7.86 -6.13 -15.41
C ARG A 219 8.33 -5.13 -14.35
N TYR A 220 8.69 -5.59 -13.15
CA TYR A 220 9.35 -4.74 -12.16
C TYR A 220 10.80 -4.42 -12.54
N ASP A 221 11.39 -5.12 -13.50
CA ASP A 221 12.67 -4.82 -14.12
C ASP A 221 12.52 -3.91 -15.35
N THR A 222 11.98 -2.71 -15.15
CA THR A 222 11.67 -1.76 -16.23
C THR A 222 12.82 -1.60 -17.23
N GLY A 223 12.51 -1.84 -18.51
CA GLY A 223 13.42 -1.70 -19.64
C GLY A 223 13.34 -0.34 -20.34
N ASP A 224 12.14 0.13 -20.63
CA ASP A 224 11.87 1.47 -21.18
C ASP A 224 10.55 2.03 -20.61
N TYR A 225 10.63 3.03 -19.74
CA TYR A 225 9.46 3.70 -19.16
C TYR A 225 8.52 4.33 -20.19
N SER A 226 9.05 4.71 -21.36
CA SER A 226 8.27 5.43 -22.37
C SER A 226 7.40 4.53 -23.24
N LYS A 227 7.53 3.20 -23.11
CA LYS A 227 6.85 2.23 -23.95
C LYS A 227 6.11 1.20 -23.14
N VAL A 228 4.90 0.88 -23.57
CA VAL A 228 4.22 -0.35 -23.17
C VAL A 228 5.01 -1.55 -23.70
N ASP A 229 5.10 -2.61 -22.88
CA ASP A 229 5.74 -3.86 -23.27
C ASP A 229 5.07 -4.45 -24.53
N PRO A 230 5.83 -4.77 -25.60
CA PRO A 230 5.26 -5.30 -26.84
C PRO A 230 4.45 -6.59 -26.67
N ILE A 231 4.67 -7.37 -25.60
CA ILE A 231 3.84 -8.53 -25.27
C ILE A 231 2.44 -8.09 -24.81
N LEU A 232 2.35 -6.95 -24.11
CA LEU A 232 1.07 -6.40 -23.65
C LEU A 232 0.34 -5.59 -24.71
N GLY A 233 1.08 -5.01 -25.67
CA GLY A 233 0.53 -4.15 -26.70
C GLY A 233 1.36 -2.92 -26.99
N THR A 234 0.70 -1.81 -27.25
CA THR A 234 1.31 -0.52 -27.60
C THR A 234 0.80 0.58 -26.67
N ASN A 235 1.42 1.78 -26.76
CA ASN A 235 0.92 2.95 -26.06
C ASN A 235 -0.50 3.31 -26.52
N GLU A 236 -0.84 3.09 -27.80
CA GLU A 236 -2.18 3.29 -28.35
C GLU A 236 -3.20 2.33 -27.75
N ASP A 237 -2.81 1.07 -27.48
CA ASP A 237 -3.68 0.11 -26.79
C ASP A 237 -3.96 0.55 -25.34
N PHE A 238 -2.97 1.16 -24.65
CA PHE A 238 -3.16 1.74 -23.34
C PHE A 238 -4.09 2.97 -23.37
N ILE A 239 -3.89 3.87 -24.32
CA ILE A 239 -4.78 5.04 -24.52
C ILE A 239 -6.21 4.57 -24.78
N ASN A 240 -6.38 3.54 -25.62
CA ASN A 240 -7.69 2.97 -25.91
C ASN A 240 -8.33 2.32 -24.67
N LEU A 241 -7.57 1.56 -23.87
CA LEU A 241 -8.06 0.99 -22.62
C LEU A 241 -8.57 2.08 -21.68
N CYS A 242 -7.79 3.15 -21.48
CA CYS A 242 -8.19 4.27 -20.62
C CYS A 242 -9.47 4.97 -21.15
N ALA A 243 -9.57 5.16 -22.47
CA ALA A 243 -10.74 5.79 -23.09
C ALA A 243 -12.00 4.92 -22.95
N GLU A 244 -11.91 3.61 -23.17
CA GLU A 244 -13.03 2.67 -23.02
C GLU A 244 -13.44 2.47 -21.56
N ALA A 245 -12.48 2.41 -20.62
CA ALA A 245 -12.73 2.36 -19.19
C ALA A 245 -13.47 3.63 -18.72
N LYS A 246 -13.02 4.80 -19.16
CA LYS A 246 -13.65 6.09 -18.81
C LYS A 246 -15.11 6.19 -19.24
N LYS A 247 -15.50 5.61 -20.39
CA LYS A 247 -16.89 5.55 -20.83
C LYS A 247 -17.80 4.80 -19.87
N ARG A 248 -17.23 3.88 -19.08
CA ARG A 248 -17.90 3.07 -18.06
C ARG A 248 -17.75 3.61 -16.64
N GLY A 249 -17.16 4.81 -16.49
CA GLY A 249 -16.87 5.39 -15.18
C GLY A 249 -15.73 4.70 -14.43
N ILE A 250 -14.89 3.94 -15.15
CA ILE A 250 -13.75 3.21 -14.58
C ILE A 250 -12.47 4.02 -14.80
N HIS A 251 -11.76 4.31 -13.72
CA HIS A 251 -10.43 4.91 -13.73
C HIS A 251 -9.35 3.84 -13.95
N VAL A 252 -8.21 4.22 -14.51
CA VAL A 252 -7.05 3.32 -14.66
C VAL A 252 -5.86 3.97 -13.97
N ILE A 253 -5.16 3.22 -13.10
CA ILE A 253 -3.88 3.65 -12.50
C ILE A 253 -2.79 2.65 -12.84
N ASN A 254 -1.57 3.14 -13.01
CA ASN A 254 -0.39 2.35 -13.32
C ASN A 254 0.53 2.16 -12.12
N ASP A 255 1.35 1.11 -12.19
CA ASP A 255 2.47 0.87 -11.27
C ASP A 255 3.69 1.70 -11.69
N GLY A 256 4.24 2.48 -10.76
CA GLY A 256 5.44 3.29 -10.94
C GLY A 256 6.63 2.67 -10.20
N VAL A 257 7.52 2.02 -10.95
CA VAL A 257 8.73 1.38 -10.44
C VAL A 257 9.90 2.33 -10.66
N TYR A 258 10.23 3.14 -9.66
CA TYR A 258 11.20 4.24 -9.82
C TYR A 258 12.47 4.08 -8.98
N SER A 259 12.53 3.12 -8.06
CA SER A 259 13.70 2.85 -7.21
C SER A 259 14.83 2.09 -7.95
N HIS A 260 14.49 1.39 -9.02
CA HIS A 260 15.44 0.59 -9.82
C HIS A 260 14.96 0.42 -11.26
N THR A 261 15.84 -0.05 -12.13
CA THR A 261 15.51 -0.47 -13.50
C THR A 261 15.99 -1.89 -13.74
N GLY A 262 15.59 -2.50 -14.85
CA GLY A 262 16.25 -3.73 -15.31
C GLY A 262 17.71 -3.47 -15.70
N SER A 263 18.59 -4.41 -15.38
CA SER A 263 20.00 -4.32 -15.83
C SER A 263 20.12 -4.33 -17.36
N ASP A 264 19.11 -4.84 -18.05
CA ASP A 264 18.99 -4.87 -19.51
C ASP A 264 18.10 -3.74 -20.07
N SER A 265 17.82 -2.72 -19.25
CA SER A 265 17.09 -1.52 -19.67
C SER A 265 17.89 -0.67 -20.64
N LYS A 266 17.24 0.19 -21.41
CA LYS A 266 17.92 1.16 -22.26
C LYS A 266 18.78 2.16 -21.46
N TYR A 267 18.48 2.33 -20.18
CA TYR A 267 19.16 3.26 -19.28
C TYR A 267 20.46 2.69 -18.73
N PHE A 268 20.48 1.40 -18.41
CA PHE A 268 21.65 0.69 -17.89
C PHE A 268 22.39 -0.12 -18.97
N ASN A 269 21.66 -0.95 -19.71
CA ASN A 269 22.10 -1.71 -20.91
C ASN A 269 23.27 -2.66 -20.70
N ARG A 270 23.23 -3.48 -19.66
CA ARG A 270 24.30 -4.44 -19.35
C ARG A 270 24.58 -5.42 -20.50
N ASN A 271 23.53 -5.94 -21.13
CA ASN A 271 23.64 -6.97 -22.18
C ASN A 271 23.78 -6.38 -23.61
N GLY A 272 23.79 -5.04 -23.76
CA GLY A 272 24.00 -4.39 -25.06
C GLY A 272 22.79 -4.41 -25.99
N ARG A 273 21.57 -4.71 -25.47
CA ARG A 273 20.34 -4.78 -26.26
C ARG A 273 20.04 -3.50 -27.03
N TYR A 274 20.40 -2.35 -26.47
CA TYR A 274 20.15 -1.02 -27.04
C TYR A 274 21.39 -0.42 -27.75
N GLY A 275 22.40 -1.25 -28.08
CA GLY A 275 23.62 -0.86 -28.76
C GLY A 275 24.80 -0.59 -27.83
N GLU A 276 26.02 -0.61 -28.39
CA GLU A 276 27.27 -0.61 -27.60
C GLU A 276 27.52 0.73 -26.86
N ASN A 277 27.00 1.84 -27.35
CA ASN A 277 27.23 3.17 -26.78
C ASN A 277 25.97 3.72 -26.07
N THR A 278 25.08 2.85 -25.64
CA THR A 278 23.86 3.24 -24.95
C THR A 278 23.85 2.68 -23.53
N GLY A 279 23.37 3.47 -22.57
CA GLY A 279 23.20 3.05 -21.19
C GLY A 279 24.45 3.22 -20.33
N ALA A 280 24.22 3.34 -19.02
CA ALA A 280 25.23 3.69 -18.03
C ALA A 280 26.33 2.62 -17.87
N TYR A 281 25.98 1.36 -18.09
CA TYR A 281 26.93 0.25 -17.97
C TYR A 281 27.92 0.23 -19.13
N ARG A 282 27.51 0.68 -20.33
CA ARG A 282 28.32 0.63 -21.57
C ARG A 282 29.13 1.90 -21.81
N ASP A 283 28.59 3.06 -21.40
CA ASP A 283 29.23 4.36 -21.69
C ASP A 283 29.08 5.31 -20.48
N GLN A 284 30.24 5.73 -19.94
CA GLN A 284 30.26 6.74 -18.86
C GLN A 284 29.79 8.13 -19.32
N ASN A 285 29.76 8.40 -20.63
CA ASN A 285 29.19 9.63 -21.20
C ASN A 285 27.70 9.52 -21.50
N SER A 286 27.10 8.36 -21.25
CA SER A 286 25.65 8.19 -21.40
C SER A 286 24.90 9.24 -20.61
N PRO A 287 23.79 9.83 -21.14
CA PRO A 287 22.94 10.75 -20.39
C PRO A 287 22.35 10.12 -19.12
N TYR A 288 22.34 8.80 -19.03
CA TYR A 288 21.82 8.03 -17.91
C TYR A 288 22.89 7.64 -16.88
N TYR A 289 24.19 7.95 -17.12
CA TYR A 289 25.26 7.51 -16.23
C TYR A 289 25.08 8.00 -14.79
N SER A 290 24.67 9.26 -14.62
CA SER A 290 24.45 9.86 -13.29
C SER A 290 23.25 9.29 -12.53
N TRP A 291 22.37 8.53 -13.20
CA TRP A 291 21.24 7.86 -12.56
C TRP A 291 21.66 6.71 -11.65
N TYR A 292 22.88 6.17 -11.85
CA TYR A 292 23.35 4.99 -11.15
C TYR A 292 24.63 5.27 -10.39
N LYS A 293 24.82 4.55 -9.29
CA LYS A 293 26.01 4.64 -8.47
C LYS A 293 26.90 3.42 -8.68
N PHE A 294 28.12 3.65 -9.16
CA PHE A 294 29.15 2.64 -9.35
C PHE A 294 30.20 2.76 -8.25
N ASN A 295 30.56 1.64 -7.63
CA ASN A 295 31.74 1.54 -6.78
C ASN A 295 33.00 1.33 -7.66
N ASN A 296 32.89 0.47 -8.69
CA ASN A 296 33.91 0.22 -9.67
C ASN A 296 33.29 -0.09 -11.04
N TRP A 297 33.20 0.92 -11.90
CA TRP A 297 32.60 0.80 -13.23
C TRP A 297 33.30 -0.24 -14.10
N PRO A 298 32.60 -1.05 -14.91
CA PRO A 298 31.14 -1.12 -15.00
C PRO A 298 30.50 -2.18 -14.09
N ASN A 299 31.26 -3.06 -13.46
CA ASN A 299 30.77 -4.32 -12.91
C ASN A 299 30.35 -4.25 -11.45
N ASP A 300 30.80 -3.25 -10.69
CA ASP A 300 30.42 -3.08 -9.28
C ASP A 300 29.57 -1.81 -9.12
N TYR A 301 28.28 -2.01 -8.91
CA TYR A 301 27.28 -0.96 -8.81
C TYR A 301 26.24 -1.27 -7.74
N HIS A 302 25.57 -0.24 -7.25
CA HIS A 302 24.47 -0.38 -6.32
C HIS A 302 23.28 -1.07 -7.02
N SER A 303 22.68 -2.02 -6.34
CA SER A 303 21.53 -2.77 -6.85
C SER A 303 20.53 -3.03 -5.75
N TRP A 304 19.26 -3.05 -6.12
CA TRP A 304 18.15 -3.24 -5.21
C TRP A 304 18.29 -4.56 -4.46
N TRP A 305 18.46 -4.48 -3.14
CA TRP A 305 18.68 -5.61 -2.23
C TRP A 305 19.80 -6.58 -2.66
N GLY A 306 20.79 -6.09 -3.43
CA GLY A 306 21.90 -6.90 -3.93
C GLY A 306 21.58 -7.72 -5.18
N PHE A 307 20.42 -7.53 -5.79
CA PHE A 307 20.07 -8.17 -7.07
C PHE A 307 20.69 -7.41 -8.24
N TYR A 308 21.81 -7.90 -8.77
CA TYR A 308 22.52 -7.28 -9.91
C TYR A 308 21.70 -7.19 -11.21
N THR A 309 20.54 -7.84 -11.27
CA THR A 309 19.58 -7.67 -12.37
C THR A 309 18.73 -6.41 -12.22
N LEU A 310 18.77 -5.76 -11.05
CA LEU A 310 17.98 -4.58 -10.68
C LEU A 310 18.89 -3.46 -10.18
N PRO A 311 19.65 -2.76 -11.08
CA PRO A 311 20.47 -1.62 -10.69
C PRO A 311 19.60 -0.52 -10.07
N GLU A 312 20.00 -0.08 -8.88
CA GLU A 312 19.35 0.97 -8.11
C GLU A 312 19.53 2.33 -8.78
N VAL A 313 18.47 3.11 -8.81
CA VAL A 313 18.48 4.46 -9.37
C VAL A 313 18.72 5.47 -8.25
N ASN A 314 19.38 6.56 -8.57
CA ASN A 314 19.45 7.75 -7.72
C ASN A 314 18.27 8.69 -8.05
N GLU A 315 17.17 8.57 -7.33
CA GLU A 315 15.93 9.32 -7.58
C GLU A 315 16.11 10.83 -7.32
N THR A 316 17.16 11.22 -6.58
CA THR A 316 17.53 12.63 -6.36
C THR A 316 18.38 13.21 -7.48
N ASP A 317 18.83 12.39 -8.46
CA ASP A 317 19.51 12.90 -9.65
C ASP A 317 18.56 13.83 -10.43
N PRO A 318 18.97 15.09 -10.70
CA PRO A 318 18.08 16.04 -11.38
C PRO A 318 17.64 15.59 -12.77
N LYS A 319 18.46 14.83 -13.50
CA LYS A 319 18.11 14.34 -14.85
C LYS A 319 17.10 13.20 -14.76
N PHE A 320 17.23 12.32 -13.77
CA PHE A 320 16.24 11.27 -13.53
C PHE A 320 14.91 11.88 -13.09
N ASN A 321 14.94 12.80 -12.12
CA ASN A 321 13.75 13.47 -11.64
C ASN A 321 13.03 14.23 -12.77
N GLU A 322 13.78 14.97 -13.62
CA GLU A 322 13.20 15.64 -14.80
C GLU A 322 12.62 14.63 -15.81
N TYR A 323 13.30 13.48 -16.02
CA TYR A 323 12.80 12.45 -16.92
C TYR A 323 11.49 11.81 -16.43
N ILE A 324 11.34 11.60 -15.13
CA ILE A 324 10.12 11.01 -14.55
C ILE A 324 9.05 12.07 -14.29
N ASN A 325 9.38 13.16 -13.59
CA ASN A 325 8.42 14.12 -13.04
C ASN A 325 8.34 15.45 -13.82
N GLY A 326 9.29 15.70 -14.74
CA GLY A 326 9.37 16.93 -15.51
C GLY A 326 8.16 17.18 -16.41
N LYS A 327 8.15 18.34 -17.08
CA LYS A 327 7.01 18.79 -17.91
C LYS A 327 6.61 17.79 -19.01
N ASP A 328 7.58 17.15 -19.63
CA ASP A 328 7.38 16.11 -20.64
C ASP A 328 7.83 14.73 -20.11
N GLY A 329 7.85 14.60 -18.79
CA GLY A 329 8.26 13.39 -18.11
C GLY A 329 7.23 12.26 -18.19
N ILE A 330 7.66 11.09 -17.76
CA ILE A 330 6.88 9.84 -17.83
C ILE A 330 5.54 9.96 -17.11
N VAL A 331 5.55 10.48 -15.87
CA VAL A 331 4.34 10.63 -15.05
C VAL A 331 3.27 11.42 -15.79
N ARG A 332 3.62 12.60 -16.30
CA ARG A 332 2.69 13.49 -17.00
C ARG A 332 2.26 12.93 -18.36
N THR A 333 3.17 12.28 -19.08
CA THR A 333 2.87 11.68 -20.38
C THR A 333 1.78 10.61 -20.24
N TYR A 334 1.89 9.71 -19.27
CA TYR A 334 0.86 8.70 -19.04
C TYR A 334 -0.44 9.30 -18.51
N MET A 335 -0.40 10.35 -17.69
CA MET A 335 -1.61 11.09 -17.29
C MET A 335 -2.34 11.66 -18.52
N ARG A 336 -1.61 12.23 -19.48
CA ARG A 336 -2.17 12.71 -20.76
C ARG A 336 -2.71 11.58 -21.65
N TYR A 337 -2.20 10.34 -21.50
CA TYR A 337 -2.75 9.15 -22.15
C TYR A 337 -4.07 8.67 -21.52
N GLY A 338 -4.46 9.23 -20.38
CA GLY A 338 -5.70 8.89 -19.66
C GLY A 338 -5.50 8.12 -18.36
N ASN A 339 -4.25 7.93 -17.95
CA ASN A 339 -3.95 7.39 -16.62
C ASN A 339 -4.53 8.30 -15.53
N SER A 340 -5.21 7.75 -14.54
CA SER A 340 -5.84 8.50 -13.44
C SER A 340 -5.01 8.55 -12.17
N GLY A 341 -3.81 7.98 -12.17
CA GLY A 341 -2.95 7.98 -11.00
C GLY A 341 -1.86 6.90 -11.00
N TRP A 342 -1.17 6.78 -9.90
CA TRP A 342 0.01 5.92 -9.76
C TRP A 342 0.00 5.14 -8.45
N ARG A 343 0.34 3.86 -8.52
CA ARG A 343 0.82 3.10 -7.37
C ARG A 343 2.34 3.16 -7.40
N LEU A 344 2.97 3.53 -6.30
CA LEU A 344 4.43 3.61 -6.19
C LEU A 344 4.96 2.33 -5.56
N ASP A 345 5.79 1.63 -6.34
CA ASP A 345 6.53 0.45 -5.92
C ASP A 345 7.55 0.84 -4.84
N VAL A 346 7.66 -0.02 -3.80
CA VAL A 346 8.57 0.17 -2.66
C VAL A 346 8.68 1.63 -2.19
N ALA A 347 7.54 2.26 -1.90
CA ALA A 347 7.50 3.69 -1.51
C ALA A 347 8.40 4.02 -0.31
N ASP A 348 8.72 3.02 0.53
CA ASP A 348 9.67 3.16 1.64
C ASP A 348 11.08 3.54 1.19
N GLU A 349 11.45 3.24 -0.03
CA GLU A 349 12.79 3.46 -0.59
C GLU A 349 12.89 4.74 -1.41
N LEU A 350 11.74 5.33 -1.79
CA LEU A 350 11.73 6.59 -2.55
C LEU A 350 11.98 7.78 -1.62
N PRO A 351 12.89 8.71 -1.96
CA PRO A 351 13.10 9.93 -1.19
C PRO A 351 11.85 10.81 -1.12
N ASP A 352 11.65 11.52 0.00
CA ASP A 352 10.52 12.45 0.19
C ASP A 352 10.45 13.47 -0.96
N GLU A 353 11.60 14.10 -1.31
CA GLU A 353 11.66 15.07 -2.42
C GLU A 353 11.18 14.51 -3.76
N PHE A 354 11.51 13.26 -4.06
CA PHE A 354 11.05 12.61 -5.29
C PHE A 354 9.53 12.42 -5.29
N MET A 355 8.95 11.97 -4.17
CA MET A 355 7.50 11.79 -4.04
C MET A 355 6.73 13.12 -4.05
N GLU A 356 7.28 14.17 -3.42
CA GLU A 356 6.72 15.53 -3.48
C GLU A 356 6.69 16.06 -4.94
N ASN A 357 7.77 15.85 -5.71
CA ASN A 357 7.84 16.21 -7.12
C ASN A 357 6.86 15.39 -7.98
N LEU A 358 6.74 14.09 -7.69
CA LEU A 358 5.78 13.22 -8.35
C LEU A 358 4.33 13.67 -8.06
N ARG A 359 4.01 13.96 -6.79
CA ARG A 359 2.71 14.51 -6.42
C ARG A 359 2.41 15.80 -7.17
N LYS A 360 3.36 16.73 -7.22
CA LYS A 360 3.23 17.96 -7.97
C LYS A 360 2.95 17.68 -9.45
N ALA A 361 3.69 16.76 -10.07
CA ALA A 361 3.49 16.38 -11.45
C ALA A 361 2.09 15.83 -11.71
N VAL A 362 1.61 14.92 -10.86
CA VAL A 362 0.27 14.32 -10.96
C VAL A 362 -0.82 15.38 -10.78
N LYS A 363 -0.74 16.19 -9.71
CA LYS A 363 -1.81 17.15 -9.35
C LYS A 363 -1.87 18.37 -10.27
N GLU A 364 -0.80 18.71 -10.97
CA GLU A 364 -0.81 19.74 -12.00
C GLU A 364 -1.45 19.26 -13.31
N GLU A 365 -1.35 17.97 -13.66
CA GLU A 365 -2.06 17.40 -14.82
C GLU A 365 -3.52 17.12 -14.49
N ASP A 366 -3.80 16.55 -13.31
CA ASP A 366 -5.16 16.30 -12.82
C ASP A 366 -5.20 16.43 -11.28
N PRO A 367 -5.89 17.44 -10.72
CA PRO A 367 -6.07 17.58 -9.27
C PRO A 367 -6.73 16.35 -8.59
N GLU A 368 -7.53 15.58 -9.33
CA GLU A 368 -8.15 14.32 -8.88
C GLU A 368 -7.27 13.08 -9.20
N GLY A 369 -6.04 13.25 -9.70
CA GLY A 369 -5.09 12.16 -9.89
C GLY A 369 -4.74 11.47 -8.56
N PHE A 370 -4.79 10.14 -8.51
CA PHE A 370 -4.64 9.35 -7.28
C PHE A 370 -3.23 8.79 -7.12
N ILE A 371 -2.65 8.91 -5.93
CA ILE A 371 -1.31 8.40 -5.64
C ILE A 371 -1.38 7.47 -4.42
N VAL A 372 -1.05 6.20 -4.63
CA VAL A 372 -0.99 5.20 -3.58
C VAL A 372 0.41 4.60 -3.48
N GLY A 373 0.97 4.51 -2.27
CA GLY A 373 2.30 3.93 -2.04
C GLY A 373 2.21 2.50 -1.48
N GLU A 374 3.19 1.69 -1.84
CA GLU A 374 3.40 0.41 -1.19
C GLU A 374 4.14 0.63 0.14
N VAL A 375 3.44 0.38 1.24
CA VAL A 375 3.98 0.41 2.61
C VAL A 375 3.40 -0.77 3.38
N TRP A 376 4.26 -1.62 3.93
CA TRP A 376 3.83 -2.89 4.54
C TRP A 376 3.37 -2.77 5.99
N GLU A 377 3.81 -1.73 6.71
CA GLU A 377 3.49 -1.49 8.10
C GLU A 377 2.60 -0.25 8.28
N ASP A 378 2.49 0.24 9.51
CA ASP A 378 1.80 1.50 9.81
C ASP A 378 2.55 2.68 9.15
N ALA A 379 1.96 3.24 8.10
CA ALA A 379 2.56 4.33 7.33
C ALA A 379 2.58 5.68 8.07
N SER A 380 1.81 5.82 9.18
CA SER A 380 1.75 7.07 9.92
C SER A 380 2.99 7.34 10.77
N ASN A 381 3.71 6.26 11.14
CA ASN A 381 4.90 6.35 12.00
C ASN A 381 6.09 5.55 11.48
N LYS A 382 6.07 5.20 10.20
CA LYS A 382 7.13 4.44 9.54
C LYS A 382 8.47 5.19 9.63
N GLU A 383 9.51 4.43 9.97
CA GLU A 383 10.90 4.84 9.84
C GLU A 383 11.58 3.99 8.77
N SER A 384 12.24 4.64 7.85
CA SER A 384 13.11 3.98 6.87
C SER A 384 14.35 4.83 6.63
N TYR A 385 15.50 4.19 6.42
CA TYR A 385 16.80 4.85 6.21
C TYR A 385 17.17 5.89 7.27
N GLY A 386 16.72 5.67 8.52
CA GLY A 386 17.03 6.54 9.67
C GLY A 386 16.20 7.82 9.73
N ALA A 387 15.15 7.94 8.94
CA ALA A 387 14.25 9.08 8.92
C ALA A 387 12.78 8.68 9.11
N ARG A 388 12.00 9.54 9.79
CA ARG A 388 10.53 9.44 9.83
C ARG A 388 9.97 9.79 8.46
N ARG A 389 9.15 8.89 7.90
CA ARG A 389 8.51 9.12 6.60
C ARG A 389 7.28 10.01 6.76
N LYS A 390 7.02 10.83 5.74
CA LYS A 390 5.95 11.84 5.73
C LYS A 390 4.77 11.47 4.83
N PHE A 391 4.66 10.22 4.43
CA PHE A 391 3.75 9.69 3.42
C PHE A 391 2.35 10.29 3.41
N LEU A 392 1.75 10.45 4.61
CA LEU A 392 0.33 10.78 4.75
C LEU A 392 0.08 12.20 5.26
N LEU A 393 1.10 13.06 5.32
CA LEU A 393 0.99 14.38 5.91
C LEU A 393 0.47 15.46 4.95
N GLY A 394 0.23 15.12 3.67
CA GLY A 394 -0.44 15.98 2.70
C GLY A 394 0.43 16.46 1.54
N GLU A 395 1.70 16.04 1.45
CA GLU A 395 2.64 16.47 0.41
C GLU A 395 3.16 15.33 -0.47
N GLU A 396 2.85 14.07 -0.15
CA GLU A 396 3.33 12.89 -0.87
C GLU A 396 2.19 12.04 -1.40
N LEU A 397 1.63 11.14 -0.58
CA LEU A 397 0.64 10.15 -1.01
C LEU A 397 -0.78 10.56 -0.65
N ASP A 398 -1.76 10.09 -1.43
CA ASP A 398 -3.17 10.15 -1.09
C ASP A 398 -3.60 8.92 -0.29
N SER A 399 -2.90 7.79 -0.46
CA SER A 399 -3.22 6.50 0.12
C SER A 399 -1.99 5.62 0.23
N VAL A 400 -2.11 4.51 0.97
CA VAL A 400 -1.15 3.40 0.98
C VAL A 400 -1.87 2.07 0.84
N MET A 401 -1.15 1.04 0.37
CA MET A 401 -1.59 -0.35 0.41
C MET A 401 -1.68 -0.79 1.87
N ASN A 402 -2.90 -1.00 2.36
CA ASN A 402 -3.16 -1.19 3.79
C ASN A 402 -2.98 -2.65 4.22
N TYR A 403 -1.74 -3.08 4.32
CA TYR A 403 -1.41 -4.42 4.82
C TYR A 403 -1.79 -4.64 6.29
N VAL A 404 -1.90 -3.56 7.08
CA VAL A 404 -2.35 -3.66 8.49
C VAL A 404 -3.78 -4.20 8.56
N PHE A 405 -4.72 -3.65 7.78
CA PHE A 405 -6.10 -4.17 7.74
C PHE A 405 -6.15 -5.56 7.12
N ARG A 406 -5.39 -5.80 6.04
CA ARG A 406 -5.30 -7.12 5.44
C ARG A 406 -4.96 -8.19 6.49
N ASN A 407 -3.89 -7.97 7.22
CA ASN A 407 -3.40 -8.93 8.21
C ASN A 407 -4.42 -9.09 9.35
N ALA A 408 -4.97 -8.00 9.88
CA ALA A 408 -5.98 -8.03 10.92
C ALA A 408 -7.25 -8.83 10.50
N ILE A 409 -7.76 -8.61 9.28
CA ILE A 409 -8.93 -9.31 8.74
C ILE A 409 -8.65 -10.81 8.56
N LEU A 410 -7.50 -11.14 7.95
CA LEU A 410 -7.13 -12.54 7.70
C LEU A 410 -6.88 -13.29 9.01
N ASP A 411 -6.23 -12.66 9.99
CA ASP A 411 -5.99 -13.24 11.31
C ASP A 411 -7.31 -13.46 12.06
N PHE A 412 -8.26 -12.52 11.98
CA PHE A 412 -9.60 -12.72 12.52
C PHE A 412 -10.29 -13.95 11.93
N CYS A 413 -10.27 -14.08 10.61
CA CYS A 413 -10.84 -15.24 9.92
C CYS A 413 -10.15 -16.57 10.29
N ARG A 414 -8.91 -16.52 10.73
CA ARG A 414 -8.14 -17.68 11.24
C ARG A 414 -8.34 -17.94 12.72
N GLY A 415 -9.10 -17.11 13.42
CA GLY A 415 -9.46 -17.30 14.83
C GLY A 415 -8.64 -16.46 15.83
N ALA A 416 -7.98 -15.40 15.39
CA ALA A 416 -7.36 -14.44 16.29
C ALA A 416 -8.41 -13.76 17.19
N ASP A 417 -7.98 -13.32 18.37
CA ASP A 417 -8.83 -12.63 19.34
C ASP A 417 -9.39 -11.32 18.74
N ALA A 418 -10.71 -11.15 18.80
CA ALA A 418 -11.41 -10.01 18.20
C ALA A 418 -10.97 -8.66 18.78
N LYS A 419 -10.57 -8.62 20.06
CA LYS A 419 -10.13 -7.41 20.73
C LYS A 419 -8.74 -6.99 20.23
N TYR A 420 -7.85 -7.96 20.02
CA TYR A 420 -6.55 -7.75 19.40
C TYR A 420 -6.71 -7.19 17.97
N VAL A 421 -7.53 -7.84 17.14
CA VAL A 421 -7.81 -7.42 15.76
C VAL A 421 -8.41 -6.02 15.70
N MET A 422 -9.40 -5.74 16.55
CA MET A 422 -9.99 -4.41 16.61
C MET A 422 -8.98 -3.34 17.03
N ASN A 423 -8.05 -3.65 17.91
CA ASN A 423 -7.00 -2.72 18.30
C ASN A 423 -6.07 -2.37 17.11
N GLN A 424 -5.72 -3.35 16.26
CA GLN A 424 -4.95 -3.11 15.04
C GLN A 424 -5.71 -2.19 14.07
N ILE A 425 -6.99 -2.45 13.87
CA ILE A 425 -7.85 -1.62 13.02
C ILE A 425 -7.96 -0.20 13.58
N MET A 426 -8.23 -0.08 14.87
CA MET A 426 -8.42 1.23 15.52
C MET A 426 -7.13 2.05 15.56
N SER A 427 -5.94 1.43 15.60
CA SER A 427 -4.68 2.16 15.54
C SER A 427 -4.52 2.92 14.22
N VAL A 428 -4.88 2.29 13.09
CA VAL A 428 -4.89 2.95 11.77
C VAL A 428 -5.94 4.06 11.73
N ILE A 429 -7.16 3.79 12.21
CA ILE A 429 -8.24 4.79 12.21
C ILE A 429 -7.90 6.01 13.07
N GLU A 430 -7.17 5.81 14.17
CA GLU A 430 -6.72 6.88 15.05
C GLU A 430 -5.55 7.67 14.47
N ASN A 431 -4.59 6.98 13.83
CA ASN A 431 -3.32 7.57 13.45
C ASN A 431 -3.30 8.19 12.05
N TYR A 432 -4.19 7.75 11.14
CA TYR A 432 -4.18 8.23 9.77
C TYR A 432 -5.07 9.47 9.59
N PRO A 433 -4.65 10.44 8.75
CA PRO A 433 -5.49 11.58 8.37
C PRO A 433 -6.84 11.15 7.80
N ARG A 434 -7.90 11.85 8.20
CA ARG A 434 -9.26 11.53 7.75
C ARG A 434 -9.44 11.51 6.21
N PRO A 435 -8.81 12.41 5.42
CA PRO A 435 -8.84 12.32 3.96
C PRO A 435 -8.27 10.99 3.44
N VAL A 436 -7.15 10.53 4.01
CA VAL A 436 -6.49 9.25 3.65
C VAL A 436 -7.38 8.06 3.98
N LEU A 437 -7.98 8.03 5.18
CA LEU A 437 -8.86 6.93 5.60
C LEU A 437 -10.00 6.66 4.62
N ARG A 438 -10.49 7.70 3.92
CA ARG A 438 -11.61 7.57 2.96
C ARG A 438 -11.21 6.84 1.68
N VAL A 439 -9.94 6.85 1.35
CA VAL A 439 -9.39 6.30 0.09
C VAL A 439 -8.29 5.28 0.33
N LEU A 440 -8.16 4.78 1.57
CA LEU A 440 -7.14 3.83 1.98
C LEU A 440 -7.30 2.51 1.23
N MET A 441 -6.29 2.09 0.48
CA MET A 441 -6.36 0.89 -0.37
C MET A 441 -6.38 -0.39 0.48
N ASN A 442 -7.56 -0.96 0.68
CA ASN A 442 -7.77 -2.17 1.46
C ASN A 442 -7.77 -3.40 0.55
N SER A 443 -6.74 -4.23 0.61
CA SER A 443 -6.63 -5.48 -0.15
C SER A 443 -6.65 -6.70 0.77
N LEU A 444 -7.10 -7.85 0.28
CA LEU A 444 -6.97 -9.16 0.96
C LEU A 444 -5.87 -10.00 0.34
N SER A 445 -5.67 -9.88 -0.96
CA SER A 445 -4.56 -10.48 -1.72
C SER A 445 -3.90 -9.42 -2.59
N THR A 446 -2.64 -9.67 -2.95
CA THR A 446 -1.88 -8.91 -3.94
C THR A 446 -1.00 -9.86 -4.75
N HIS A 447 -0.31 -9.34 -5.74
CA HIS A 447 0.66 -10.10 -6.52
C HIS A 447 1.91 -10.55 -5.71
N ASP A 448 2.11 -10.00 -4.49
CA ASP A 448 3.24 -10.32 -3.59
C ASP A 448 2.86 -11.23 -2.41
N THR A 449 1.57 -11.46 -2.20
CA THR A 449 1.08 -12.24 -1.06
C THR A 449 0.39 -13.52 -1.51
N GLU A 450 0.27 -14.48 -0.61
CA GLU A 450 -0.61 -15.63 -0.84
C GLU A 450 -2.05 -15.15 -1.07
N ARG A 451 -2.81 -15.88 -1.88
CA ARG A 451 -4.25 -15.65 -2.07
C ARG A 451 -5.00 -15.78 -0.75
N ALA A 452 -5.94 -14.87 -0.49
CA ALA A 452 -6.70 -14.82 0.76
C ALA A 452 -7.38 -16.16 1.08
N LEU A 453 -7.95 -16.83 0.07
CA LEU A 453 -8.55 -18.15 0.24
C LEU A 453 -7.53 -19.18 0.74
N THR A 454 -6.31 -19.16 0.21
CA THR A 454 -5.23 -20.05 0.63
C THR A 454 -4.78 -19.75 2.07
N VAL A 455 -4.65 -18.46 2.42
CA VAL A 455 -4.29 -18.04 3.79
C VAL A 455 -5.33 -18.50 4.82
N ILE A 456 -6.61 -18.37 4.47
CA ILE A 456 -7.72 -18.68 5.38
C ILE A 456 -7.93 -20.20 5.54
N ALA A 457 -7.81 -20.97 4.47
CA ALA A 457 -8.24 -22.37 4.43
C ALA A 457 -7.13 -23.38 4.14
N GLY A 458 -6.02 -22.94 3.59
CA GLY A 458 -4.89 -23.81 3.24
C GLY A 458 -4.01 -24.17 4.45
N GLU A 459 -3.13 -25.11 4.22
CA GLU A 459 -2.09 -25.45 5.19
C GLU A 459 -1.08 -24.31 5.31
N PRO A 460 -0.64 -23.93 6.51
CA PRO A 460 0.38 -22.90 6.68
C PRO A 460 1.68 -23.23 5.95
N LEU A 461 2.32 -22.24 5.33
CA LEU A 461 3.55 -22.43 4.56
C LEU A 461 4.70 -23.00 5.42
N ASN A 462 4.93 -22.48 6.63
CA ASN A 462 5.88 -22.98 7.63
C ASN A 462 7.28 -23.33 7.06
N GLY A 463 7.79 -22.51 6.10
CA GLY A 463 9.09 -22.72 5.47
C GLY A 463 9.14 -23.83 4.41
N ARG A 464 8.00 -24.40 4.02
CA ARG A 464 7.90 -25.42 2.97
C ARG A 464 8.29 -24.87 1.61
N ASP A 465 8.92 -25.71 0.78
CA ASP A 465 9.51 -25.33 -0.49
C ASP A 465 8.47 -25.12 -1.63
N ARG A 466 8.95 -24.69 -2.79
CA ARG A 466 8.12 -24.47 -3.99
C ARG A 466 7.50 -25.76 -4.53
N GLN A 467 8.21 -26.90 -4.42
CA GLN A 467 7.68 -28.21 -4.84
C GLN A 467 6.44 -28.59 -4.01
N TRP A 468 6.49 -28.37 -2.70
CA TRP A 468 5.33 -28.60 -1.85
C TRP A 468 4.17 -27.66 -2.23
N GLN A 469 4.46 -26.36 -2.40
CA GLN A 469 3.44 -25.37 -2.78
C GLN A 469 2.75 -25.72 -4.10
N ALA A 470 3.50 -26.17 -5.11
CA ALA A 470 2.98 -26.57 -6.42
C ALA A 470 1.97 -27.74 -6.35
N ASN A 471 2.11 -28.60 -5.34
CA ASN A 471 1.27 -29.78 -5.16
C ASN A 471 0.07 -29.54 -4.23
N GLN A 472 -0.08 -28.33 -3.68
CA GLN A 472 -1.20 -28.02 -2.79
C GLN A 472 -2.45 -27.62 -3.55
N LYS A 473 -3.57 -28.17 -3.11
CA LYS A 473 -4.92 -27.75 -3.48
C LYS A 473 -5.82 -27.90 -2.28
N LEU A 474 -6.76 -26.98 -2.12
CA LEU A 474 -7.75 -27.09 -1.06
C LEU A 474 -8.65 -28.31 -1.31
N SER A 475 -8.84 -29.12 -0.30
CA SER A 475 -9.87 -30.16 -0.29
C SER A 475 -11.27 -29.52 -0.38
N TYR A 476 -12.28 -30.33 -0.69
CA TYR A 476 -13.67 -29.87 -0.76
C TYR A 476 -14.11 -29.18 0.55
N ASP A 477 -13.80 -29.77 1.70
CA ASP A 477 -14.19 -29.23 3.01
C ASP A 477 -13.42 -27.95 3.35
N GLN A 478 -12.11 -27.90 3.06
CA GLN A 478 -11.31 -26.69 3.20
C GLN A 478 -11.85 -25.55 2.34
N ARG A 479 -12.16 -25.85 1.06
CA ARG A 479 -12.73 -24.86 0.14
C ARG A 479 -14.09 -24.36 0.63
N LYS A 480 -14.99 -25.26 1.03
CA LYS A 480 -16.33 -24.90 1.54
C LYS A 480 -16.24 -23.98 2.78
N ARG A 481 -15.40 -24.35 3.76
CA ARG A 481 -15.16 -23.53 4.95
C ARG A 481 -14.47 -22.22 4.58
N GLY A 482 -13.43 -22.28 3.76
CA GLY A 482 -12.68 -21.13 3.30
C GLY A 482 -13.51 -20.09 2.58
N THR A 483 -14.44 -20.54 1.71
CA THR A 483 -15.39 -19.66 1.03
C THR A 483 -16.28 -18.88 2.01
N ALA A 484 -16.79 -19.55 3.03
CA ALA A 484 -17.63 -18.89 4.04
C ALA A 484 -16.85 -17.83 4.83
N LEU A 485 -15.60 -18.12 5.18
CA LEU A 485 -14.71 -17.18 5.87
C LEU A 485 -14.22 -16.06 4.95
N LEU A 486 -13.97 -16.34 3.67
CA LEU A 486 -13.61 -15.32 2.69
C LEU A 486 -14.75 -14.30 2.50
N LYS A 487 -16.01 -14.76 2.49
CA LYS A 487 -17.18 -13.86 2.47
C LYS A 487 -17.20 -12.93 3.69
N LEU A 488 -16.86 -13.44 4.88
CA LEU A 488 -16.71 -12.61 6.07
C LEU A 488 -15.57 -11.60 5.92
N ALA A 489 -14.41 -12.04 5.42
CA ALA A 489 -13.25 -11.17 5.17
C ALA A 489 -13.58 -10.03 4.19
N VAL A 490 -14.27 -10.35 3.09
CA VAL A 490 -14.75 -9.36 2.11
C VAL A 490 -15.76 -8.41 2.76
N GLY A 491 -16.70 -8.92 3.57
CA GLY A 491 -17.63 -8.07 4.33
C GLY A 491 -16.91 -7.06 5.22
N MET A 492 -15.85 -7.48 5.92
CA MET A 492 -15.01 -6.57 6.70
C MET A 492 -14.26 -5.58 5.81
N GLN A 493 -13.62 -6.04 4.72
CA GLN A 493 -12.89 -5.20 3.77
C GLN A 493 -13.75 -4.05 3.23
N TYR A 494 -15.00 -4.31 2.92
CA TYR A 494 -15.94 -3.33 2.32
C TYR A 494 -16.62 -2.43 3.35
N THR A 495 -16.68 -2.82 4.61
CA THR A 495 -17.32 -2.03 5.67
C THR A 495 -16.35 -1.20 6.49
N LEU A 496 -15.07 -1.53 6.46
CA LEU A 496 -14.01 -0.70 7.05
C LEU A 496 -13.75 0.55 6.20
N PRO A 497 -13.27 1.66 6.80
CA PRO A 497 -12.92 2.85 6.04
C PRO A 497 -11.90 2.55 4.95
N GLY A 498 -12.12 3.07 3.74
CA GLY A 498 -11.16 2.97 2.65
C GLY A 498 -11.78 2.68 1.28
N PHE A 499 -10.91 2.22 0.40
CA PHE A 499 -11.15 1.88 -0.99
C PHE A 499 -10.80 0.40 -1.20
N PRO A 500 -11.79 -0.51 -1.14
CA PRO A 500 -11.57 -1.95 -1.30
C PRO A 500 -10.86 -2.25 -2.63
N CYS A 501 -9.83 -3.09 -2.57
CA CYS A 501 -9.10 -3.56 -3.74
C CYS A 501 -9.19 -5.08 -3.85
N VAL A 502 -9.75 -5.55 -4.96
CA VAL A 502 -9.83 -6.98 -5.31
C VAL A 502 -8.65 -7.33 -6.20
N TYR A 503 -7.88 -8.32 -5.82
CA TYR A 503 -6.85 -8.87 -6.70
C TYR A 503 -7.50 -9.86 -7.67
N TYR A 504 -7.25 -9.70 -8.98
CA TYR A 504 -7.94 -10.47 -10.02
C TYR A 504 -8.02 -11.96 -9.69
N GLY A 505 -9.20 -12.53 -9.86
CA GLY A 505 -9.47 -13.95 -9.62
C GLY A 505 -9.76 -14.35 -8.17
N ASP A 506 -9.62 -13.44 -7.18
CA ASP A 506 -10.09 -13.72 -5.81
C ASP A 506 -11.61 -13.91 -5.80
N GLU A 507 -12.35 -13.11 -6.58
CA GLU A 507 -13.80 -13.24 -6.78
C GLU A 507 -14.20 -14.53 -7.49
N ALA A 508 -13.29 -15.12 -8.29
CA ALA A 508 -13.47 -16.42 -8.93
C ALA A 508 -12.98 -17.58 -8.06
N GLY A 509 -12.46 -17.30 -6.86
CA GLY A 509 -11.97 -18.31 -5.92
C GLY A 509 -10.64 -18.92 -6.29
N LEU A 510 -9.75 -18.17 -6.93
CA LEU A 510 -8.38 -18.59 -7.14
C LEU A 510 -7.69 -18.82 -5.80
N GLU A 511 -6.96 -19.91 -5.74
CA GLU A 511 -6.03 -20.24 -4.66
C GLU A 511 -4.59 -20.17 -5.16
N GLY A 512 -3.66 -19.96 -4.27
CA GLY A 512 -2.22 -19.92 -4.58
C GLY A 512 -1.41 -19.47 -3.37
N TYR A 513 -0.30 -20.14 -3.17
CA TYR A 513 0.73 -19.72 -2.21
C TYR A 513 1.50 -18.53 -2.78
N ARG A 514 2.72 -18.27 -2.31
CA ARG A 514 3.55 -17.15 -2.76
C ARG A 514 3.91 -17.25 -4.24
N ASP A 515 4.41 -16.16 -4.78
CA ASP A 515 4.94 -16.09 -6.14
C ASP A 515 5.77 -17.35 -6.50
N PRO A 516 5.44 -18.00 -7.65
CA PRO A 516 4.52 -17.59 -8.71
C PRO A 516 3.08 -18.15 -8.59
N PHE A 517 2.75 -18.91 -7.55
CA PHE A 517 1.47 -19.64 -7.44
C PHE A 517 0.26 -18.73 -7.24
N ASN A 518 0.43 -17.55 -6.61
CA ASN A 518 -0.61 -16.52 -6.51
C ASN A 518 -0.88 -15.80 -7.83
N ARG A 519 -0.07 -16.03 -8.88
CA ARG A 519 -0.11 -15.37 -10.19
C ARG A 519 -0.64 -16.27 -11.31
N CYS A 520 -1.44 -17.29 -10.98
CA CYS A 520 -2.15 -18.10 -11.98
C CYS A 520 -3.09 -17.23 -12.82
N CYS A 521 -3.36 -17.65 -14.06
CA CYS A 521 -4.26 -16.94 -14.95
C CYS A 521 -5.69 -16.95 -14.44
N TYR A 522 -6.45 -15.89 -14.81
CA TYR A 522 -7.88 -15.83 -14.52
C TYR A 522 -8.62 -17.03 -15.14
N PRO A 523 -9.47 -17.73 -14.38
CA PRO A 523 -10.07 -19.01 -14.82
C PRO A 523 -11.33 -18.80 -15.68
N TRP A 524 -11.25 -18.04 -16.77
CA TRP A 524 -12.38 -17.76 -17.65
C TRP A 524 -13.11 -19.03 -18.07
N GLY A 525 -14.42 -19.09 -17.80
CA GLY A 525 -15.27 -20.25 -18.09
C GLY A 525 -15.11 -21.44 -17.13
N ARG A 526 -14.30 -21.27 -16.07
CA ARG A 526 -14.08 -22.27 -15.01
C ARG A 526 -14.23 -21.64 -13.62
N GLU A 527 -14.87 -20.48 -13.53
CA GLU A 527 -15.13 -19.78 -12.29
C GLU A 527 -15.96 -20.66 -11.36
N ALA A 528 -15.58 -20.74 -10.11
CA ALA A 528 -16.36 -21.49 -9.13
C ALA A 528 -17.72 -20.78 -8.91
N VAL A 529 -18.82 -21.42 -9.30
CA VAL A 529 -20.19 -20.87 -9.27
C VAL A 529 -20.60 -20.28 -7.91
N SER A 530 -19.96 -20.71 -6.82
CA SER A 530 -20.20 -20.19 -5.47
C SER A 530 -19.62 -18.79 -5.21
N TYR A 531 -18.77 -18.26 -6.10
CA TYR A 531 -18.11 -16.97 -5.96
C TYR A 531 -18.74 -15.87 -6.82
N THR A 532 -19.38 -16.19 -7.93
CA THR A 532 -20.09 -15.22 -8.77
C THR A 532 -21.21 -14.46 -8.05
N HIS A 533 -21.59 -14.90 -6.85
CA HIS A 533 -22.50 -14.20 -5.95
C HIS A 533 -21.80 -13.35 -4.86
N LEU A 534 -20.49 -13.24 -4.88
CA LEU A 534 -19.73 -12.21 -4.14
C LEU A 534 -19.71 -10.87 -4.89
N THR A 535 -20.52 -10.76 -5.94
CA THR A 535 -20.63 -9.54 -6.70
C THR A 535 -21.13 -8.39 -5.82
N LEU A 536 -20.43 -7.29 -5.90
CA LEU A 536 -20.59 -6.00 -5.26
C LEU A 536 -22.02 -5.47 -5.09
N PRO A 537 -23.00 -5.72 -6.01
CA PRO A 537 -24.36 -5.24 -5.83
C PRO A 537 -25.06 -5.77 -4.57
N THR A 538 -24.68 -6.95 -4.08
CA THR A 538 -25.30 -7.53 -2.89
C THR A 538 -24.82 -6.90 -1.59
N ILE A 539 -23.63 -6.30 -1.59
CA ILE A 539 -23.02 -5.62 -0.43
C ILE A 539 -23.44 -4.14 -0.40
N LEU A 540 -23.62 -3.51 -1.56
CA LEU A 540 -24.08 -2.11 -1.66
C LEU A 540 -25.57 -1.91 -1.31
N LEU A 541 -26.35 -3.00 -1.20
CA LEU A 541 -27.76 -2.97 -0.78
C LEU A 541 -27.97 -3.12 0.74
N VAL A 542 -26.88 -3.27 1.50
CA VAL A 542 -26.88 -3.28 2.96
C VAL A 542 -26.28 -1.99 3.51
#